data_ceeb60ba634d2cafa40707c9b77f3d31
#
_entry.id   ceeb60ba634d2cafa40707c9b77f3d31
#
_cell.length_a   1.000
_cell.length_b   1.000
_cell.length_c   1.000
_cell.angle_alpha   90.00
_cell.angle_beta   90.00
_cell.angle_gamma   90.00
#
_symmetry.space_group_name_H-M   'P 1'
#
loop_
_entity.id
_entity.type
_entity.pdbx_description
1 polymer ?
#
loop_
_entity_poly.entity_id
_entity_poly.type
_entity_poly.pdbx_seq_one_letter_code
_entity_poly.pdbx_strand_id
1 'polypeptide(L)'
;MKAQPVPPAALRDADSVEMARIWIAEKGLHCGLNIGLYENNGIDETRAWGIILADMARHVSNALAARGSAPGADIALSSIRRMMAEELDRPTSAAKGAFGSTPTH
;
A
#
# COMPACT_ATOMS: atom_id res chain seq x y z
N MET A 1 20.19 -3.65 3.68
CA MET A 1 18.73 -3.56 3.59
C MET A 1 18.31 -2.14 4.00
N LYS A 2 17.43 -1.52 3.22
CA LYS A 2 17.03 -0.13 3.44
C LYS A 2 15.54 -0.06 3.75
N ALA A 3 15.20 0.02 5.04
CA ALA A 3 13.82 0.12 5.49
C ALA A 3 13.40 1.59 5.60
N GLN A 4 12.14 1.87 5.28
CA GLN A 4 11.55 3.18 5.53
C GLN A 4 11.29 3.34 7.04
N PRO A 5 11.38 4.56 7.56
CA PRO A 5 11.06 4.79 8.97
C PRO A 5 9.59 4.55 9.25
N VAL A 6 9.31 4.12 10.47
CA VAL A 6 7.93 3.97 10.94
C VAL A 6 7.31 5.37 11.05
N PRO A 7 6.08 5.58 10.55
CA PRO A 7 5.42 6.88 10.69
C PRO A 7 5.27 7.30 12.16
N PRO A 8 5.48 8.58 12.48
CA PRO A 8 5.39 9.05 13.87
C PRO A 8 4.08 8.73 14.59
N ALA A 9 2.97 8.77 13.86
CA ALA A 9 1.67 8.42 14.43
C ALA A 9 1.63 6.97 14.93
N ALA A 10 2.27 6.05 14.22
CA ALA A 10 2.34 4.65 14.64
C ALA A 10 3.16 4.47 15.91
N LEU A 11 4.17 5.32 16.11
CA LEU A 11 4.97 5.29 17.33
C LEU A 11 4.21 5.85 18.53
N ARG A 12 3.27 6.76 18.31
CA ARG A 12 2.48 7.39 19.37
C ARG A 12 1.25 6.59 19.76
N ASP A 13 0.75 5.76 18.85
CA ASP A 13 -0.49 5.00 19.03
C ASP A 13 -0.17 3.56 19.41
N ALA A 14 -0.46 3.17 20.65
CA ALA A 14 -0.21 1.82 21.15
C ALA A 14 -1.04 0.75 20.42
N ASP A 15 -2.15 1.15 19.81
CA ASP A 15 -3.04 0.24 19.06
C ASP A 15 -2.75 0.24 17.57
N SER A 16 -1.67 0.89 17.15
CA SER A 16 -1.30 0.92 15.73
C SER A 16 -0.96 -0.47 15.21
N VAL A 17 -1.29 -0.71 13.95
CA VAL A 17 -1.08 -1.99 13.27
C VAL A 17 -0.44 -1.74 11.92
N GLU A 18 0.64 -2.46 11.63
CA GLU A 18 1.24 -2.43 10.30
C GLU A 18 0.39 -3.28 9.34
N MET A 19 -0.12 -2.66 8.30
CA MET A 19 -1.01 -3.33 7.34
C MET A 19 -0.26 -3.98 6.19
N ALA A 20 0.86 -3.38 5.79
CA ALA A 20 1.64 -3.89 4.67
C ALA A 20 3.10 -3.50 4.81
N ARG A 21 3.97 -4.37 4.33
CA ARG A 21 5.38 -4.09 4.20
C ARG A 21 5.79 -4.51 2.80
N ILE A 22 6.27 -3.56 1.99
CA ILE A 22 6.51 -3.74 0.57
C ILE A 22 7.99 -3.55 0.28
N TRP A 23 8.61 -4.54 -0.36
CA TRP A 23 10.04 -4.55 -0.68
C TRP A 23 10.27 -4.87 -2.13
N ILE A 24 11.23 -4.18 -2.74
CA ILE A 24 11.84 -4.63 -3.99
C ILE A 24 13.07 -5.42 -3.58
N ALA A 25 13.06 -6.72 -3.84
CA ALA A 25 14.13 -7.63 -3.47
C ALA A 25 14.25 -8.74 -4.51
N GLU A 26 15.46 -9.17 -4.78
CA GLU A 26 15.71 -10.26 -5.76
C GLU A 26 15.01 -9.99 -7.09
N LYS A 27 15.05 -8.73 -7.54
CA LYS A 27 14.48 -8.22 -8.80
C LYS A 27 12.95 -8.34 -8.89
N GLY A 28 12.25 -8.38 -7.76
CA GLY A 28 10.80 -8.50 -7.73
C GLY A 28 10.16 -7.78 -6.57
N LEU A 29 8.85 -7.70 -6.60
CA LEU A 29 8.06 -7.13 -5.52
C LEU A 29 7.69 -8.21 -4.52
N HIS A 30 8.02 -7.97 -3.25
CA HIS A 30 7.68 -8.86 -2.15
C HIS A 30 6.86 -8.09 -1.12
N CYS A 31 5.74 -8.65 -0.70
CA CYS A 31 4.83 -8.01 0.26
C CYS A 31 4.57 -8.90 1.45
N GLY A 32 4.66 -8.32 2.66
CA GLY A 32 4.06 -8.90 3.85
C GLY A 32 2.75 -8.16 4.09
N LEU A 33 1.65 -8.88 4.21
CA LEU A 33 0.32 -8.29 4.33
C LEU A 33 -0.37 -8.76 5.61
N ASN A 34 -1.07 -7.83 6.26
CA ASN A 34 -1.94 -8.15 7.38
C ASN A 34 -3.37 -8.30 6.87
N ILE A 35 -3.78 -9.53 6.66
CA ILE A 35 -5.11 -9.86 6.12
C ILE A 35 -6.01 -10.35 7.26
N GLY A 36 -7.23 -9.87 7.29
CA GLY A 36 -8.24 -10.34 8.23
C GLY A 36 -8.58 -9.39 9.36
N LEU A 37 -7.81 -8.31 9.56
CA LEU A 37 -8.05 -7.36 10.64
C LEU A 37 -9.47 -6.78 10.59
N TYR A 38 -9.92 -6.35 9.41
CA TYR A 38 -11.24 -5.74 9.24
C TYR A 38 -12.35 -6.79 9.31
N GLU A 39 -12.15 -7.92 8.65
CA GLU A 39 -13.09 -9.03 8.65
C GLU A 39 -13.37 -9.53 10.06
N ASN A 40 -12.35 -9.64 10.89
CA ASN A 40 -12.47 -10.04 12.29
C ASN A 40 -13.27 -9.03 13.12
N ASN A 41 -13.43 -7.81 12.63
CA ASN A 41 -14.19 -6.74 13.27
C ASN A 41 -15.51 -6.45 12.55
N GLY A 42 -15.98 -7.36 11.70
CA GLY A 42 -17.26 -7.25 11.01
C GLY A 42 -17.29 -6.28 9.84
N ILE A 43 -16.13 -5.91 9.32
CA ILE A 43 -16.00 -4.98 8.20
C ILE A 43 -15.58 -5.77 6.95
N ASP A 44 -16.10 -5.38 5.79
CA ASP A 44 -15.74 -5.99 4.51
C ASP A 44 -14.25 -5.76 4.22
N GLU A 45 -13.47 -6.82 4.27
CA GLU A 45 -12.03 -6.78 4.08
C GLU A 45 -11.64 -6.28 2.67
N THR A 46 -12.38 -6.70 1.65
CA THR A 46 -12.13 -6.26 0.28
C THR A 46 -12.33 -4.76 0.13
N ARG A 47 -13.41 -4.24 0.71
CA ARG A 47 -13.69 -2.81 0.69
C ARG A 47 -12.61 -2.02 1.43
N ALA A 48 -12.18 -2.51 2.59
CA ALA A 48 -11.14 -1.86 3.38
C ALA A 48 -9.81 -1.79 2.61
N TRP A 49 -9.41 -2.88 1.96
CA TRP A 49 -8.19 -2.89 1.16
C TRP A 49 -8.27 -1.98 -0.07
N GLY A 50 -9.44 -1.87 -0.69
CA GLY A 50 -9.64 -0.92 -1.78
C GLY A 50 -9.41 0.52 -1.32
N ILE A 51 -9.90 0.88 -0.14
CA ILE A 51 -9.70 2.21 0.44
C ILE A 51 -8.21 2.43 0.78
N ILE A 52 -7.55 1.46 1.40
CA ILE A 52 -6.12 1.55 1.74
C ILE A 52 -5.29 1.80 0.48
N LEU A 53 -5.52 1.02 -0.56
CA LEU A 53 -4.77 1.15 -1.81
C LEU A 53 -5.04 2.49 -2.50
N ALA A 54 -6.27 2.98 -2.45
CA ALA A 54 -6.63 4.30 -2.99
C ALA A 54 -5.92 5.43 -2.23
N ASP A 55 -5.88 5.35 -0.90
CA ASP A 55 -5.18 6.34 -0.08
C ASP A 55 -3.67 6.30 -0.34
N MET A 56 -3.09 5.12 -0.50
CA MET A 56 -1.69 4.97 -0.87
C MET A 56 -1.42 5.61 -2.24
N ALA A 57 -2.27 5.38 -3.22
CA ALA A 57 -2.12 5.97 -4.55
C ALA A 57 -2.14 7.49 -4.49
N ARG A 58 -3.03 8.08 -3.70
CA ARG A 58 -3.07 9.53 -3.49
C ARG A 58 -1.81 10.03 -2.81
N HIS A 59 -1.35 9.32 -1.78
CA HIS A 59 -0.15 9.71 -1.05
C HIS A 59 1.09 9.69 -1.94
N VAL A 60 1.24 8.65 -2.75
CA VAL A 60 2.32 8.56 -3.75
C VAL A 60 2.24 9.73 -4.74
N SER A 61 1.03 10.04 -5.22
CA SER A 61 0.81 11.14 -6.17
C SER A 61 1.21 12.49 -5.58
N ASN A 62 0.86 12.73 -4.32
CA ASN A 62 1.25 13.95 -3.62
C ASN A 62 2.76 14.05 -3.44
N ALA A 63 3.41 12.93 -3.11
CA ALA A 63 4.86 12.88 -2.94
C ALA A 63 5.59 13.14 -4.26
N LEU A 64 5.11 12.57 -5.36
CA LEU A 64 5.70 12.79 -6.68
C LEU A 64 5.56 14.25 -7.12
N ALA A 65 4.42 14.86 -6.88
CA ALA A 65 4.22 16.27 -7.17
C ALA A 65 5.13 17.15 -6.30
N ALA A 66 5.24 16.84 -5.02
CA ALA A 66 6.04 17.62 -4.08
C ALA A 66 7.54 17.60 -4.43
N ARG A 67 8.05 16.50 -4.96
CA ARG A 67 9.46 16.42 -5.38
C ARG A 67 9.71 16.86 -6.82
N GLY A 68 8.67 17.27 -7.55
CA GLY A 68 8.80 17.72 -8.95
C GLY A 68 8.88 16.60 -9.98
N SER A 69 8.59 15.36 -9.60
CA SER A 69 8.57 14.22 -10.54
C SER A 69 7.33 14.20 -11.41
N ALA A 70 6.31 14.95 -11.04
CA ALA A 70 5.08 15.11 -11.81
C ALA A 70 4.64 16.58 -11.75
N PRO A 71 3.92 17.09 -12.80
CA PRO A 71 3.45 18.47 -12.82
C PRO A 71 2.42 18.81 -11.73
N GLY A 72 1.69 17.80 -11.25
CA GLY A 72 0.70 17.95 -10.20
C GLY A 72 0.24 16.59 -9.69
N ALA A 73 -0.36 16.58 -8.52
CA ALA A 73 -0.82 15.34 -7.88
C ALA A 73 -1.95 14.67 -8.67
N ASP A 74 -2.83 15.45 -9.28
CA ASP A 74 -3.93 14.95 -10.11
C ASP A 74 -3.42 14.27 -11.38
N ILE A 75 -2.38 14.81 -12.00
CA ILE A 75 -1.75 14.21 -13.18
C ILE A 75 -1.03 12.92 -12.81
N ALA A 76 -0.30 12.93 -11.69
CA ALA A 76 0.37 11.74 -11.17
C ALA A 76 -0.64 10.62 -10.86
N LEU A 77 -1.75 10.97 -10.19
CA LEU A 77 -2.78 10.00 -9.84
C LEU A 77 -3.45 9.41 -11.09
N SER A 78 -3.73 10.25 -12.08
CA SER A 78 -4.30 9.78 -13.35
C SER A 78 -3.38 8.77 -14.04
N SER A 79 -2.08 9.03 -14.05
CA SER A 79 -1.09 8.14 -14.64
C SER A 79 -0.98 6.83 -13.86
N ILE A 80 -0.93 6.90 -12.53
CA ILE A 80 -0.87 5.73 -11.66
C ILE A 80 -2.13 4.87 -11.85
N ARG A 81 -3.29 5.50 -11.87
CA ARG A 81 -4.57 4.81 -12.07
C ARG A 81 -4.60 4.04 -13.39
N ARG A 82 -4.13 4.67 -14.46
CA ARG A 82 -4.07 4.04 -15.78
C ARG A 82 -3.13 2.83 -15.78
N MET A 83 -1.93 2.98 -15.21
CA MET A 83 -0.98 1.87 -15.14
C MET A 83 -1.48 0.72 -14.27
N MET A 84 -2.16 1.04 -13.15
CA MET A 84 -2.77 0.01 -12.32
C MET A 84 -3.81 -0.78 -13.09
N ALA A 85 -4.66 -0.10 -13.86
CA ALA A 85 -5.69 -0.77 -14.66
C ALA A 85 -5.06 -1.69 -15.71
N GLU A 86 -4.02 -1.22 -16.40
CA GLU A 86 -3.30 -2.02 -17.40
C GLU A 86 -2.63 -3.25 -16.77
N GLU A 87 -1.96 -3.08 -15.64
CA GLU A 87 -1.28 -4.18 -14.94
C GLU A 87 -2.26 -5.19 -14.34
N LEU A 88 -3.41 -4.75 -13.85
CA LEU A 88 -4.45 -5.65 -13.37
C LEU A 88 -5.03 -6.49 -14.50
N ASP A 89 -5.10 -5.92 -15.70
CA ASP A 89 -5.62 -6.60 -16.89
C ASP A 89 -4.57 -7.51 -17.53
N ARG A 90 -3.32 -7.03 -17.63
CA ARG A 90 -2.19 -7.75 -18.25
C ARG A 90 -0.93 -7.61 -17.41
N PRO A 91 -0.77 -8.41 -16.35
CA PRO A 91 0.37 -8.29 -15.46
C PRO A 91 1.71 -8.52 -16.18
N THR A 92 2.66 -7.60 -15.98
CA THR A 92 4.05 -7.76 -16.45
C THR A 92 4.94 -8.37 -15.37
N SER A 93 4.45 -8.40 -14.12
CA SER A 93 5.18 -8.96 -12.99
C SER A 93 4.18 -9.53 -11.99
N ALA A 94 4.69 -10.25 -10.99
CA ALA A 94 3.88 -10.80 -9.92
C ALA A 94 4.49 -10.42 -8.58
N ALA A 95 3.65 -10.07 -7.62
CA ALA A 95 4.07 -9.85 -6.25
C ALA A 95 4.18 -11.20 -5.53
N LYS A 96 5.17 -11.32 -4.65
CA LYS A 96 5.42 -12.49 -3.83
C LYS A 96 5.47 -12.09 -2.36
N GLY A 97 5.45 -13.05 -1.47
CA GLY A 97 5.59 -12.81 -0.06
C GLY A 97 4.60 -13.59 0.77
N ALA A 98 4.40 -13.15 2.00
CA ALA A 98 3.54 -13.80 2.96
C ALA A 98 2.36 -12.91 3.32
N PHE A 99 1.29 -13.54 3.75
CA PHE A 99 0.15 -12.83 4.33
C PHE A 99 -0.38 -13.63 5.52
N GLY A 100 -0.71 -12.89 6.56
CA GLY A 100 -1.23 -13.48 7.79
C GLY A 100 -2.17 -12.51 8.47
N SER A 101 -2.72 -12.91 9.60
CA SER A 101 -3.60 -12.05 10.39
C SER A 101 -2.88 -11.60 11.64
N THR A 102 -3.04 -10.32 11.98
CA THR A 102 -2.64 -9.83 13.30
C THR A 102 -3.74 -10.20 14.29
N PRO A 103 -3.40 -10.72 15.46
CA PRO A 103 -4.40 -10.97 16.50
C PRO A 103 -5.16 -9.69 16.81
N THR A 104 -6.48 -9.80 16.98
CA THR A 104 -7.30 -8.66 17.38
C THR A 104 -7.00 -8.30 18.84
N HIS A 105 -6.93 -7.02 19.08
CA HIS A 105 -6.65 -6.52 20.42
C HIS A 105 -7.87 -6.52 21.31
#